data_9faeb5f8da506d008f65a2d0dafeb7f5
#
_entry.id   9faeb5f8da506d008f65a2d0dafeb7f5
#
_cell.length_a   1.000
_cell.length_b   1.000
_cell.length_c   1.000
_cell.angle_alpha   90.00
_cell.angle_beta   90.00
_cell.angle_gamma   90.00
#
_symmetry.space_group_name_H-M   'P 1'
#
loop_
_entity.id
_entity.type
_entity.pdbx_description
1 polymer ?
#
loop_
_entity_poly.entity_id
_entity_poly.type
_entity_poly.pdbx_seq_one_letter_code
_entity_poly.pdbx_strand_id
1 'polypeptide(L)'
;MGLLKAGAGALGGVMADQWREFFYCDSLAAEVLIAKGEKRTGGRSSNKRGEDNIISNGSVIAVNEGQCMIIVESGKVVDICAEPGEFVYDTSTEPSIFYGGLGEGIKKSFAQIGKRFTFGGDTGKDQRVYYFNTKEIPGNKFGTASPIPFRVILDENSGSKLSVDLRCNGVYSYKIVDPLLFYTNVSGNVTDTYDRSEIDNTLKGELLNALQPALAKISALRIAYSEIPAHTKEVAEALKEELASEWRESRGLEIFSLSFNSVSIPEDQRKKITEWEENLMTTNPMMAASRVVGAQSDAMRTAAANQGGMGAMGGFFGMNMAQSAGGASAANLFAMGQQQAAQAPAQGWSCSCGYSGNTGKFCQNCGAPKPENNGSWTCSCGSVNEGKFCQNCGSPRPSIAPAKCKNCGWQPADGAAPPKFCPECGSAF
;
A
#
# COMPACT_ATOMS: atom_id res chain seq x y z
N MET A 1 70.11 1.21 24.21
CA MET A 1 68.94 0.49 24.82
C MET A 1 67.59 0.75 24.09
N GLY A 2 67.49 1.66 23.15
CA GLY A 2 66.26 1.97 22.40
C GLY A 2 65.88 0.94 21.33
N LEU A 3 66.84 0.45 20.55
CA LEU A 3 66.60 -0.51 19.44
C LEU A 3 66.10 -1.87 19.88
N LEU A 4 66.60 -2.40 21.03
CA LEU A 4 66.12 -3.66 21.61
C LEU A 4 64.70 -3.54 22.17
N LYS A 5 64.32 -2.39 22.73
CA LYS A 5 62.94 -2.13 23.17
C LYS A 5 61.99 -1.94 21.97
N ALA A 6 62.40 -1.31 20.89
CA ALA A 6 61.64 -1.17 19.69
C ALA A 6 61.43 -2.53 18.97
N GLY A 7 62.49 -3.34 18.88
CA GLY A 7 62.39 -4.70 18.32
C GLY A 7 61.53 -5.65 19.13
N ALA A 8 61.61 -5.62 20.47
CA ALA A 8 60.75 -6.41 21.33
C ALA A 8 59.29 -5.90 21.34
N GLY A 9 59.09 -4.62 21.16
CA GLY A 9 57.77 -4.02 21.00
C GLY A 9 57.10 -4.40 19.67
N ALA A 10 57.84 -4.36 18.56
CA ALA A 10 57.36 -4.74 17.24
C ALA A 10 57.04 -6.25 17.16
N LEU A 11 57.93 -7.13 17.71
CA LEU A 11 57.69 -8.58 17.78
C LEU A 11 56.47 -8.90 18.67
N GLY A 12 56.31 -8.18 19.79
CA GLY A 12 55.17 -8.34 20.68
C GLY A 12 53.86 -7.91 20.07
N GLY A 13 53.85 -6.87 19.20
CA GLY A 13 52.72 -6.44 18.43
C GLY A 13 52.33 -7.48 17.38
N VAL A 14 53.26 -7.88 16.52
CA VAL A 14 53.02 -8.88 15.47
C VAL A 14 52.54 -10.24 16.04
N MET A 15 53.06 -10.67 17.19
CA MET A 15 52.59 -11.89 17.86
C MET A 15 51.19 -11.69 18.47
N ALA A 16 50.86 -10.50 18.96
CA ALA A 16 49.57 -10.20 19.51
C ALA A 16 48.46 -10.19 18.44
N ASP A 17 48.77 -9.73 17.23
CA ASP A 17 47.84 -9.68 16.10
C ASP A 17 47.59 -11.06 15.45
N GLN A 18 48.33 -12.10 15.83
CA GLN A 18 48.11 -13.49 15.39
C GLN A 18 47.21 -14.31 16.33
N TRP A 19 46.74 -13.73 17.42
CA TRP A 19 45.85 -14.41 18.35
C TRP A 19 44.42 -14.35 17.87
N ARG A 20 43.69 -15.49 17.93
CA ARG A 20 42.28 -15.59 17.64
C ARG A 20 41.49 -14.72 18.61
N GLU A 21 40.68 -13.86 18.07
CA GLU A 21 39.85 -12.90 18.81
C GLU A 21 38.38 -13.30 18.68
N PHE A 22 37.55 -12.76 19.56
CA PHE A 22 36.12 -12.94 19.52
C PHE A 22 35.49 -11.57 19.40
N PHE A 23 34.79 -11.30 18.24
CA PHE A 23 34.07 -10.09 17.98
C PHE A 23 32.58 -10.31 18.21
N TYR A 24 31.96 -9.36 18.86
CA TYR A 24 30.54 -9.40 19.13
C TYR A 24 29.95 -7.98 19.18
N CYS A 25 28.64 -7.88 19.13
CA CYS A 25 27.86 -6.71 19.46
C CYS A 25 26.68 -7.15 20.31
N ASP A 26 26.45 -6.45 21.41
CA ASP A 26 25.26 -6.68 22.22
C ASP A 26 23.98 -6.33 21.43
N SER A 27 22.82 -6.61 22.00
CA SER A 27 21.56 -6.30 21.37
C SER A 27 21.45 -4.80 21.09
N LEU A 28 21.34 -4.42 19.82
CA LEU A 28 21.14 -3.02 19.41
C LEU A 28 19.77 -2.54 19.83
N ALA A 29 19.71 -1.43 20.56
CA ALA A 29 18.48 -0.71 20.86
C ALA A 29 17.90 -0.05 19.60
N ALA A 30 16.64 0.35 19.62
CA ALA A 30 15.98 0.99 18.46
C ALA A 30 16.60 2.36 18.10
N GLU A 31 17.31 2.97 19.02
CA GLU A 31 18.02 4.25 18.83
C GLU A 31 19.30 4.09 18.04
N VAL A 32 19.92 2.89 18.06
CA VAL A 32 21.20 2.60 17.42
C VAL A 32 20.96 1.84 16.12
N LEU A 33 21.37 2.41 15.00
CA LEU A 33 21.26 1.81 13.67
C LEU A 33 22.50 0.97 13.32
N ILE A 34 23.68 1.44 13.73
CA ILE A 34 24.96 0.74 13.52
C ILE A 34 25.79 0.85 14.79
N ALA A 35 26.52 -0.23 15.10
CA ALA A 35 27.56 -0.22 16.10
C ALA A 35 28.83 -0.87 15.57
N LYS A 36 29.99 -0.37 15.98
CA LYS A 36 31.28 -1.03 15.75
C LYS A 36 31.36 -2.28 16.65
N GLY A 37 31.82 -3.37 16.09
CA GLY A 37 32.05 -4.63 16.83
C GLY A 37 33.10 -4.48 17.90
N GLU A 38 32.81 -5.05 19.06
CA GLU A 38 33.72 -5.07 20.20
C GLU A 38 34.53 -6.36 20.25
N LYS A 39 35.81 -6.25 20.63
CA LYS A 39 36.63 -7.40 20.94
C LYS A 39 36.34 -7.86 22.36
N ARG A 40 36.09 -9.16 22.56
CA ARG A 40 35.89 -9.73 23.87
C ARG A 40 37.21 -9.79 24.63
N THR A 41 37.47 -8.82 25.51
CA THR A 41 38.61 -8.76 26.40
C THR A 41 38.25 -9.38 27.77
N GLY A 42 38.42 -10.68 27.91
CA GLY A 42 38.24 -11.37 29.22
C GLY A 42 39.48 -11.25 30.06
N GLY A 43 39.35 -11.39 31.42
CA GLY A 43 40.48 -11.36 32.36
C GLY A 43 41.55 -12.45 32.14
N ARG A 44 41.32 -13.39 31.21
CA ARG A 44 42.24 -14.42 30.75
C ARG A 44 42.86 -14.12 29.37
N SER A 45 42.42 -13.06 28.70
CA SER A 45 43.00 -12.65 27.43
C SER A 45 44.31 -11.94 27.67
N SER A 46 45.39 -12.55 27.22
CA SER A 46 46.73 -11.95 27.31
C SER A 46 47.00 -10.90 26.25
N ASN A 47 46.11 -10.78 25.25
CA ASN A 47 46.25 -9.86 24.12
C ASN A 47 45.72 -8.44 24.41
N LYS A 48 46.45 -7.70 25.25
CA LYS A 48 46.18 -6.28 25.55
C LYS A 48 46.92 -5.29 24.62
N ARG A 49 47.65 -5.81 23.62
CA ARG A 49 48.55 -5.03 22.75
C ARG A 49 48.19 -5.15 21.25
N GLY A 50 47.20 -5.96 20.90
CA GLY A 50 46.74 -6.05 19.52
C GLY A 50 46.09 -4.72 19.10
N GLU A 51 46.28 -4.32 17.85
CA GLU A 51 45.61 -3.16 17.29
C GLU A 51 44.11 -3.42 17.13
N ASP A 52 43.27 -2.45 17.47
CA ASP A 52 41.81 -2.60 17.45
C ASP A 52 41.25 -2.79 16.04
N ASN A 53 42.02 -2.43 15.02
CA ASN A 53 41.63 -2.46 13.62
C ASN A 53 42.29 -3.60 12.83
N ILE A 54 42.66 -4.69 13.48
CA ILE A 54 43.17 -5.93 12.84
C ILE A 54 42.33 -7.10 13.31
N ILE A 55 41.84 -7.89 12.34
CA ILE A 55 41.09 -9.14 12.58
C ILE A 55 42.05 -10.30 12.25
N SER A 56 42.48 -11.06 13.26
CA SER A 56 43.36 -12.19 13.06
C SER A 56 42.65 -13.33 12.35
N ASN A 57 43.36 -14.04 11.47
CA ASN A 57 42.83 -15.23 10.81
C ASN A 57 42.38 -16.28 11.82
N GLY A 58 41.20 -16.85 11.67
CA GLY A 58 40.58 -17.78 12.60
C GLY A 58 39.90 -17.11 13.79
N SER A 59 39.76 -15.78 13.83
CA SER A 59 38.96 -15.09 14.82
C SER A 59 37.48 -15.43 14.63
N VAL A 60 36.72 -15.44 15.73
CA VAL A 60 35.30 -15.75 15.74
C VAL A 60 34.50 -14.44 15.75
N ILE A 61 33.48 -14.35 14.90
CA ILE A 61 32.58 -13.23 14.84
C ILE A 61 31.15 -13.73 15.11
N ALA A 62 30.55 -13.25 16.19
CA ALA A 62 29.20 -13.62 16.58
C ALA A 62 28.17 -12.61 15.98
N VAL A 63 27.13 -13.12 15.38
CA VAL A 63 25.98 -12.33 14.85
C VAL A 63 24.74 -12.76 15.60
N ASN A 64 24.05 -11.80 16.22
CA ASN A 64 22.80 -12.06 16.92
C ASN A 64 21.59 -11.90 15.99
N GLU A 65 20.44 -12.46 16.39
CA GLU A 65 19.19 -12.21 15.68
C GLU A 65 18.86 -10.72 15.59
N GLY A 66 18.39 -10.28 14.41
CA GLY A 66 18.08 -8.88 14.16
C GLY A 66 19.31 -8.01 13.93
N GLN A 67 20.46 -8.62 13.67
CA GLN A 67 21.69 -7.95 13.28
C GLN A 67 22.16 -8.44 11.91
N CYS A 68 22.84 -7.56 11.20
CA CYS A 68 23.67 -7.91 10.05
C CYS A 68 25.07 -7.40 10.29
N MET A 69 26.07 -8.25 10.12
CA MET A 69 27.47 -7.92 10.26
C MET A 69 28.09 -7.63 8.89
N ILE A 70 28.92 -6.62 8.81
CA ILE A 70 29.83 -6.38 7.67
C ILE A 70 31.27 -6.27 8.16
N ILE A 71 32.21 -6.76 7.35
CA ILE A 71 33.64 -6.55 7.55
C ILE A 71 34.10 -5.55 6.51
N VAL A 72 34.79 -4.52 6.99
CA VAL A 72 35.38 -3.46 6.16
C VAL A 72 36.89 -3.56 6.27
N GLU A 73 37.58 -3.66 5.14
CA GLU A 73 39.02 -3.67 5.03
C GLU A 73 39.49 -2.47 4.21
N SER A 74 40.26 -1.58 4.82
CA SER A 74 40.78 -0.36 4.18
C SER A 74 39.67 0.45 3.45
N GLY A 75 38.51 0.60 4.11
CA GLY A 75 37.35 1.31 3.60
C GLY A 75 36.50 0.55 2.58
N LYS A 76 36.81 -0.72 2.30
CA LYS A 76 36.07 -1.59 1.37
C LYS A 76 35.38 -2.71 2.14
N VAL A 77 34.09 -2.94 1.85
CA VAL A 77 33.37 -4.10 2.41
C VAL A 77 33.90 -5.37 1.76
N VAL A 78 34.39 -6.28 2.58
CA VAL A 78 34.98 -7.57 2.14
C VAL A 78 34.11 -8.75 2.52
N ASP A 79 33.27 -8.62 3.55
CA ASP A 79 32.38 -9.70 3.98
C ASP A 79 31.07 -9.17 4.54
N ILE A 80 29.99 -9.95 4.44
CA ILE A 80 28.66 -9.62 4.97
C ILE A 80 27.97 -10.90 5.47
N CYS A 81 27.39 -10.85 6.67
CA CYS A 81 26.63 -11.94 7.25
C CYS A 81 25.40 -11.42 8.00
N ALA A 82 24.23 -11.96 7.65
CA ALA A 82 22.96 -11.69 8.33
C ALA A 82 22.34 -12.95 8.97
N GLU A 83 23.04 -14.07 8.92
CA GLU A 83 22.62 -15.28 9.63
C GLU A 83 23.07 -15.22 11.09
N PRO A 84 22.18 -15.45 12.06
CA PRO A 84 22.58 -15.56 13.45
C PRO A 84 23.52 -16.76 13.67
N GLY A 85 24.60 -16.56 14.40
CA GLY A 85 25.56 -17.62 14.68
C GLY A 85 26.97 -17.12 14.96
N GLU A 86 27.89 -18.04 15.04
CA GLU A 86 29.33 -17.77 15.21
C GLU A 86 30.06 -18.18 13.93
N PHE A 87 30.76 -17.22 13.34
CA PHE A 87 31.49 -17.39 12.08
C PHE A 87 32.98 -17.25 12.32
N VAL A 88 33.76 -18.11 11.67
CA VAL A 88 35.22 -18.04 11.74
C VAL A 88 35.72 -17.24 10.55
N TYR A 89 36.44 -16.14 10.82
CA TYR A 89 37.08 -15.32 9.81
C TYR A 89 38.26 -16.04 9.19
N ASP A 90 38.23 -16.32 7.90
CA ASP A 90 39.29 -17.01 7.16
C ASP A 90 39.74 -16.14 5.97
N THR A 91 40.98 -15.66 6.07
CA THR A 91 41.59 -14.80 5.02
C THR A 91 42.01 -15.58 3.78
N SER A 92 42.00 -16.93 3.80
CA SER A 92 42.36 -17.77 2.65
C SER A 92 41.23 -18.05 1.70
N THR A 93 39.97 -17.76 2.08
CA THR A 93 38.79 -17.94 1.26
C THR A 93 38.41 -16.65 0.53
N GLU A 94 37.78 -16.79 -0.67
CA GLU A 94 37.15 -15.67 -1.33
C GLU A 94 36.06 -15.04 -0.43
N PRO A 95 35.73 -13.73 -0.59
CA PRO A 95 34.72 -13.08 0.22
C PRO A 95 33.47 -13.93 0.32
N SER A 96 33.13 -14.38 1.51
CA SER A 96 31.97 -15.22 1.74
C SER A 96 30.75 -14.36 2.06
N ILE A 97 29.68 -14.61 1.35
CA ILE A 97 28.44 -13.88 1.48
C ILE A 97 27.38 -14.81 2.06
N PHE A 98 27.09 -14.68 3.35
CA PHE A 98 26.06 -15.44 4.04
C PHE A 98 24.76 -14.61 4.09
N TYR A 99 23.79 -14.98 3.29
CA TYR A 99 22.53 -14.23 3.09
C TYR A 99 21.36 -14.78 3.91
N GLY A 100 21.50 -15.10 5.16
CA GLY A 100 20.34 -15.44 5.97
C GLY A 100 19.34 -14.30 6.06
N GLY A 101 18.19 -14.44 5.38
CA GLY A 101 17.04 -13.56 5.56
C GLY A 101 17.05 -12.20 4.86
N LEU A 102 18.14 -11.80 4.23
CA LEU A 102 18.24 -10.57 3.45
C LEU A 102 18.21 -10.88 1.95
N GLY A 103 17.24 -10.30 1.23
CA GLY A 103 16.87 -10.68 -0.13
C GLY A 103 17.95 -10.50 -1.22
N GLU A 104 17.60 -10.85 -2.45
CA GLU A 104 18.48 -10.78 -3.64
C GLU A 104 19.05 -9.39 -3.96
N GLY A 105 18.49 -8.32 -3.38
CA GLY A 105 18.98 -6.95 -3.54
C GLY A 105 20.42 -6.80 -3.08
N ILE A 106 20.77 -7.38 -1.93
CA ILE A 106 22.13 -7.32 -1.36
C ILE A 106 23.17 -8.00 -2.26
N LYS A 107 22.81 -9.10 -2.92
CA LYS A 107 23.68 -9.75 -3.92
C LYS A 107 24.07 -8.80 -5.03
N LYS A 108 23.09 -8.03 -5.55
CA LYS A 108 23.32 -7.04 -6.61
C LYS A 108 24.19 -5.89 -6.12
N SER A 109 23.89 -5.36 -4.93
CA SER A 109 24.67 -4.28 -4.30
C SER A 109 26.12 -4.68 -4.07
N PHE A 110 26.36 -5.87 -3.53
CA PHE A 110 27.69 -6.39 -3.32
C PHE A 110 28.47 -6.62 -4.63
N ALA A 111 27.82 -7.20 -5.64
CA ALA A 111 28.43 -7.42 -6.96
C ALA A 111 28.79 -6.10 -7.67
N GLN A 112 28.02 -5.02 -7.45
CA GLN A 112 28.33 -3.71 -7.97
C GLN A 112 29.48 -3.03 -7.27
N ILE A 113 29.58 -3.15 -5.94
CA ILE A 113 30.62 -2.56 -5.13
C ILE A 113 31.94 -3.33 -5.32
N GLY A 114 31.91 -4.66 -5.35
CA GLY A 114 33.08 -5.52 -5.56
C GLY A 114 33.82 -5.29 -6.89
N LYS A 115 33.12 -4.84 -7.93
CA LYS A 115 33.71 -4.59 -9.24
C LYS A 115 34.51 -3.28 -9.36
N ARG A 116 34.43 -2.40 -8.38
CA ARG A 116 34.95 -1.02 -8.55
C ARG A 116 36.42 -0.81 -8.19
N PHE A 117 37.07 -1.72 -7.42
CA PHE A 117 38.44 -1.46 -6.97
C PHE A 117 39.30 -2.72 -6.89
N THR A 118 40.28 -2.83 -7.75
CA THR A 118 41.50 -3.63 -7.58
C THR A 118 42.68 -2.69 -7.45
N PHE A 119 43.12 -2.42 -6.21
CA PHE A 119 44.40 -1.76 -5.98
C PHE A 119 45.25 -2.63 -5.05
N GLY A 120 46.46 -2.94 -5.46
CA GLY A 120 47.43 -3.67 -4.68
C GLY A 120 48.22 -2.74 -3.74
N GLY A 121 48.57 -3.26 -2.58
CA GLY A 121 49.42 -2.60 -1.62
C GLY A 121 49.33 -3.31 -0.28
N ASP A 122 50.39 -4.02 0.07
CA ASP A 122 50.57 -4.75 1.35
C ASP A 122 51.03 -3.76 2.43
N THR A 123 50.14 -2.90 2.92
CA THR A 123 50.36 -2.02 4.05
C THR A 123 49.23 -2.24 5.05
N GLY A 124 49.57 -2.34 6.34
CA GLY A 124 48.71 -2.66 7.48
C GLY A 124 47.21 -2.46 7.23
N LYS A 125 46.48 -3.54 7.09
CA LYS A 125 45.07 -3.54 6.72
C LYS A 125 44.27 -2.99 7.89
N ASP A 126 43.57 -1.86 7.68
CA ASP A 126 42.56 -1.35 8.62
C ASP A 126 41.29 -2.17 8.46
N GLN A 127 41.04 -3.11 9.37
CA GLN A 127 39.87 -4.01 9.34
C GLN A 127 38.95 -3.66 10.49
N ARG A 128 37.63 -3.53 10.17
CA ARG A 128 36.59 -3.17 11.12
C ARG A 128 35.38 -4.06 10.92
N VAL A 129 34.76 -4.43 12.04
CA VAL A 129 33.46 -5.13 12.03
C VAL A 129 32.37 -4.12 12.41
N TYR A 130 31.33 -4.05 11.63
CA TYR A 130 30.13 -3.24 11.93
C TYR A 130 28.91 -4.13 11.99
N TYR A 131 28.03 -3.82 12.93
CA TYR A 131 26.74 -4.49 13.12
C TYR A 131 25.60 -3.53 12.86
N PHE A 132 24.72 -3.91 11.96
CA PHE A 132 23.54 -3.14 11.56
C PHE A 132 22.31 -3.69 12.26
N ASN A 133 21.46 -2.79 12.72
CA ASN A 133 20.17 -3.13 13.30
C ASN A 133 19.15 -3.40 12.17
N THR A 134 18.83 -4.68 11.94
CA THR A 134 17.85 -5.09 10.92
C THR A 134 16.44 -5.27 11.50
N LYS A 135 16.28 -5.01 12.81
CA LYS A 135 14.98 -5.01 13.46
C LYS A 135 14.13 -3.81 13.00
N GLU A 136 12.87 -3.85 13.33
CA GLU A 136 11.99 -2.70 13.17
C GLU A 136 12.45 -1.54 14.07
N ILE A 137 12.52 -0.33 13.48
CA ILE A 137 12.82 0.92 14.18
C ILE A 137 11.50 1.68 14.36
N PRO A 138 10.82 1.50 15.50
CA PRO A 138 9.48 2.05 15.73
C PRO A 138 9.52 3.48 16.26
N GLY A 139 8.32 4.08 16.38
CA GLY A 139 8.11 5.29 17.14
C GLY A 139 8.53 6.58 16.45
N ASN A 140 8.72 6.56 15.12
CA ASN A 140 9.04 7.76 14.35
C ASN A 140 7.78 8.59 14.13
N LYS A 141 7.72 9.78 14.71
CA LYS A 141 6.55 10.66 14.66
C LYS A 141 6.58 11.55 13.44
N PHE A 142 5.46 11.66 12.75
CA PHE A 142 5.25 12.61 11.67
C PHE A 142 3.99 13.46 11.91
N GLY A 143 3.92 14.59 11.25
CA GLY A 143 2.76 15.47 11.25
C GLY A 143 2.91 16.56 10.21
N THR A 144 1.81 16.86 9.53
CA THR A 144 1.77 17.88 8.47
C THR A 144 1.70 19.28 9.09
N ALA A 145 2.77 20.06 8.95
CA ALA A 145 2.78 21.46 9.35
C ALA A 145 1.85 22.31 8.45
N SER A 146 1.92 22.06 7.14
CA SER A 146 1.01 22.62 6.13
C SER A 146 -0.02 21.57 5.71
N PRO A 147 -1.27 21.99 5.41
CA PRO A 147 -2.28 21.07 4.90
C PRO A 147 -1.85 20.44 3.57
N ILE A 148 -2.23 19.19 3.36
CA ILE A 148 -2.04 18.50 2.10
C ILE A 148 -3.37 18.54 1.31
N PRO A 149 -3.38 18.97 0.04
CA PRO A 149 -4.58 18.95 -0.77
C PRO A 149 -5.01 17.50 -1.02
N PHE A 150 -6.20 17.15 -0.58
CA PHE A 150 -6.81 15.83 -0.78
C PHE A 150 -8.10 15.98 -1.59
N ARG A 151 -8.31 15.12 -2.58
CA ARG A 151 -9.47 15.19 -3.45
C ARG A 151 -10.54 14.20 -3.01
N VAL A 152 -11.66 14.70 -2.54
CA VAL A 152 -12.85 13.92 -2.21
C VAL A 152 -13.71 13.78 -3.48
N ILE A 153 -14.07 12.56 -3.84
CA ILE A 153 -15.01 12.28 -4.94
C ILE A 153 -16.40 12.30 -4.34
N LEU A 154 -17.19 13.27 -4.76
CA LEU A 154 -18.52 13.51 -4.21
C LEU A 154 -19.62 12.70 -4.90
N ASP A 155 -19.54 12.54 -6.22
CA ASP A 155 -20.49 11.76 -7.01
C ASP A 155 -19.80 11.12 -8.22
N GLU A 156 -20.04 9.84 -8.39
CA GLU A 156 -19.45 9.04 -9.47
C GLU A 156 -20.02 9.38 -10.84
N ASN A 157 -21.32 9.68 -10.89
CA ASN A 157 -22.05 9.88 -12.14
C ASN A 157 -21.73 11.26 -12.75
N SER A 158 -21.67 12.30 -11.91
CA SER A 158 -21.33 13.65 -12.36
C SER A 158 -19.83 13.93 -12.41
N GLY A 159 -19.02 13.06 -11.81
CA GLY A 159 -17.58 13.28 -11.65
C GLY A 159 -17.24 14.45 -10.74
N SER A 160 -18.17 14.90 -9.92
CA SER A 160 -17.99 16.01 -8.98
C SER A 160 -16.96 15.71 -7.94
N LYS A 161 -15.98 16.62 -7.78
CA LYS A 161 -14.84 16.48 -6.87
C LYS A 161 -14.69 17.74 -6.05
N LEU A 162 -14.34 17.57 -4.78
CA LEU A 162 -14.00 18.67 -3.88
C LEU A 162 -12.55 18.49 -3.41
N SER A 163 -11.74 19.53 -3.50
CA SER A 163 -10.42 19.55 -2.88
C SER A 163 -10.55 20.04 -1.45
N VAL A 164 -9.98 19.29 -0.52
CA VAL A 164 -9.97 19.63 0.91
C VAL A 164 -8.54 19.69 1.42
N ASP A 165 -8.33 20.49 2.45
CA ASP A 165 -7.06 20.71 3.11
C ASP A 165 -6.88 19.72 4.26
N LEU A 166 -6.25 18.58 3.97
CA LEU A 166 -6.07 17.50 4.91
C LEU A 166 -4.88 17.77 5.83
N ARG A 167 -5.09 17.62 7.13
CA ARG A 167 -4.01 17.55 8.13
C ARG A 167 -4.02 16.19 8.78
N CYS A 168 -2.84 15.62 8.93
CA CYS A 168 -2.68 14.33 9.60
C CYS A 168 -1.41 14.29 10.44
N ASN A 169 -1.43 13.44 11.44
CA ASN A 169 -0.27 13.07 12.23
C ASN A 169 -0.34 11.60 12.61
N GLY A 170 0.82 11.04 12.91
CA GLY A 170 0.91 9.63 13.20
C GLY A 170 2.32 9.18 13.55
N VAL A 171 2.51 7.89 13.49
CA VAL A 171 3.80 7.24 13.70
C VAL A 171 4.09 6.27 12.56
N TYR A 172 5.34 6.12 12.23
CA TYR A 172 5.81 5.13 11.27
C TYR A 172 7.00 4.36 11.84
N SER A 173 7.25 3.22 11.26
CA SER A 173 8.46 2.46 11.51
C SER A 173 9.15 2.13 10.19
N TYR A 174 10.45 1.93 10.25
CA TYR A 174 11.26 1.53 9.11
C TYR A 174 12.24 0.42 9.50
N LYS A 175 12.83 -0.20 8.48
CA LYS A 175 13.90 -1.21 8.63
C LYS A 175 15.05 -0.91 7.71
N ILE A 176 16.24 -1.31 8.11
CA ILE A 176 17.39 -1.44 7.21
C ILE A 176 17.24 -2.78 6.50
N VAL A 177 16.96 -2.73 5.19
CA VAL A 177 16.77 -3.91 4.32
C VAL A 177 18.00 -4.21 3.46
N ASP A 178 18.86 -3.22 3.26
CA ASP A 178 20.17 -3.38 2.62
C ASP A 178 21.25 -2.62 3.42
N PRO A 179 21.90 -3.31 4.38
CA PRO A 179 22.96 -2.72 5.20
C PRO A 179 24.15 -2.21 4.39
N LEU A 180 24.40 -2.79 3.22
CA LEU A 180 25.51 -2.41 2.37
C LEU A 180 25.29 -1.06 1.71
N LEU A 181 24.08 -0.80 1.19
CA LEU A 181 23.71 0.50 0.69
C LEU A 181 23.70 1.55 1.80
N PHE A 182 23.22 1.18 2.99
CA PHE A 182 23.21 2.07 4.14
C PHE A 182 24.64 2.46 4.55
N TYR A 183 25.54 1.49 4.61
CA TYR A 183 26.95 1.77 4.89
C TYR A 183 27.56 2.69 3.84
N THR A 184 27.38 2.38 2.56
CA THR A 184 28.06 3.07 1.47
C THR A 184 27.57 4.50 1.28
N ASN A 185 26.27 4.73 1.44
CA ASN A 185 25.62 5.99 1.05
C ASN A 185 25.21 6.85 2.25
N VAL A 186 25.19 6.30 3.48
CA VAL A 186 24.69 7.04 4.64
C VAL A 186 25.76 7.16 5.72
N SER A 187 26.21 6.03 6.31
CA SER A 187 27.02 6.08 7.51
C SER A 187 28.52 6.13 7.25
N GLY A 188 29.01 5.40 6.24
CA GLY A 188 30.44 5.17 6.08
C GLY A 188 31.05 4.52 7.31
N ASN A 189 32.33 4.82 7.60
CA ASN A 189 33.00 4.39 8.82
C ASN A 189 32.47 5.12 10.04
N VAL A 190 32.02 4.37 11.03
CA VAL A 190 31.51 4.88 12.31
C VAL A 190 32.63 4.66 13.37
N THR A 191 32.75 5.58 14.32
CA THR A 191 33.74 5.45 15.41
C THR A 191 33.26 4.43 16.42
N ASP A 192 32.06 4.60 16.96
CA ASP A 192 31.42 3.69 17.94
C ASP A 192 30.03 3.29 17.49
N THR A 193 29.08 4.23 17.42
CA THR A 193 27.67 4.02 16.99
C THR A 193 27.26 5.05 15.94
N TYR A 194 26.24 4.70 15.18
CA TYR A 194 25.46 5.60 14.34
C TYR A 194 24.01 5.56 14.81
N ASP A 195 23.56 6.67 15.36
CA ASP A 195 22.25 6.76 15.97
C ASP A 195 21.21 7.23 14.96
N ARG A 196 19.94 6.77 15.13
CA ARG A 196 18.83 7.18 14.28
C ARG A 196 18.62 8.70 14.22
N SER A 197 18.96 9.42 15.29
CA SER A 197 18.84 10.88 15.37
C SER A 197 19.62 11.62 14.29
N GLU A 198 20.66 11.01 13.72
CA GLU A 198 21.46 11.57 12.66
C GLU A 198 20.73 11.63 11.31
N ILE A 199 19.75 10.73 11.09
CA ILE A 199 19.01 10.64 9.82
C ILE A 199 17.51 10.92 9.95
N ASP A 200 16.94 10.82 11.16
CA ASP A 200 15.49 10.92 11.39
C ASP A 200 14.85 12.19 10.79
N ASN A 201 15.52 13.32 10.87
CA ASN A 201 14.99 14.57 10.30
C ASN A 201 14.89 14.51 8.76
N THR A 202 15.88 13.91 8.12
CA THR A 202 15.88 13.71 6.66
C THR A 202 14.76 12.77 6.26
N LEU A 203 14.66 11.61 6.91
CA LEU A 203 13.63 10.62 6.65
C LEU A 203 12.22 11.19 6.86
N LYS A 204 12.01 11.97 7.92
CA LYS A 204 10.74 12.65 8.18
C LYS A 204 10.39 13.65 7.09
N GLY A 205 11.35 14.44 6.61
CA GLY A 205 11.13 15.38 5.52
C GLY A 205 10.71 14.70 4.23
N GLU A 206 11.41 13.64 3.86
CA GLU A 206 11.13 12.85 2.67
C GLU A 206 9.78 12.13 2.76
N LEU A 207 9.46 11.55 3.94
CA LEU A 207 8.14 10.95 4.19
C LEU A 207 7.02 11.96 3.97
N LEU A 208 7.15 13.19 4.49
CA LEU A 208 6.13 14.23 4.33
C LEU A 208 5.98 14.66 2.87
N ASN A 209 7.06 14.69 2.10
CA ASN A 209 7.02 14.97 0.67
C ASN A 209 6.31 13.85 -0.11
N ALA A 210 6.61 12.59 0.22
CA ALA A 210 6.00 11.42 -0.39
C ALA A 210 4.53 11.22 0.01
N LEU A 211 4.11 11.77 1.15
CA LEU A 211 2.76 11.62 1.67
C LEU A 211 1.71 12.25 0.74
N GLN A 212 2.03 13.37 0.08
CA GLN A 212 1.10 14.02 -0.85
C GLN A 212 0.77 13.14 -2.08
N PRO A 213 1.74 12.64 -2.86
CA PRO A 213 1.43 11.73 -3.96
C PRO A 213 0.81 10.41 -3.50
N ALA A 214 1.24 9.86 -2.35
CA ALA A 214 0.63 8.67 -1.78
C ALA A 214 -0.86 8.89 -1.47
N LEU A 215 -1.22 9.98 -0.80
CA LEU A 215 -2.63 10.34 -0.53
C LEU A 215 -3.42 10.63 -1.81
N ALA A 216 -2.79 11.14 -2.86
CA ALA A 216 -3.44 11.31 -4.16
C ALA A 216 -3.81 9.96 -4.79
N LYS A 217 -2.96 8.91 -4.65
CA LYS A 217 -3.29 7.54 -5.06
C LYS A 217 -4.47 6.99 -4.25
N ILE A 218 -4.51 7.22 -2.93
CA ILE A 218 -5.61 6.82 -2.05
C ILE A 218 -6.92 7.50 -2.47
N SER A 219 -6.87 8.81 -2.76
CA SER A 219 -8.03 9.54 -3.31
C SER A 219 -8.53 8.94 -4.62
N ALA A 220 -7.62 8.46 -5.49
CA ALA A 220 -8.01 7.80 -6.75
C ALA A 220 -8.72 6.45 -6.52
N LEU A 221 -8.44 5.77 -5.42
CA LEU A 221 -9.16 4.56 -4.96
C LEU A 221 -10.53 4.88 -4.34
N ARG A 222 -10.93 6.17 -4.28
CA ARG A 222 -12.20 6.65 -3.73
C ARG A 222 -12.39 6.43 -2.23
N ILE A 223 -11.29 6.28 -1.50
CA ILE A 223 -11.30 6.18 -0.05
C ILE A 223 -11.56 7.59 0.51
N ALA A 224 -12.58 7.72 1.36
CA ALA A 224 -12.89 8.98 2.00
C ALA A 224 -11.79 9.38 3.00
N TYR A 225 -11.60 10.69 3.22
CA TYR A 225 -10.58 11.16 4.16
C TYR A 225 -10.78 10.62 5.59
N SER A 226 -12.03 10.39 5.99
CA SER A 226 -12.41 9.81 7.29
C SER A 226 -12.05 8.32 7.41
N GLU A 227 -11.87 7.63 6.30
CA GLU A 227 -11.55 6.21 6.22
C GLU A 227 -10.03 5.93 6.14
N ILE A 228 -9.22 6.96 5.87
CA ILE A 228 -7.75 6.83 5.78
C ILE A 228 -7.15 6.06 6.99
N PRO A 229 -7.58 6.29 8.26
CA PRO A 229 -7.04 5.53 9.39
C PRO A 229 -7.33 4.02 9.34
N ALA A 230 -8.36 3.60 8.61
CA ALA A 230 -8.68 2.19 8.39
C ALA A 230 -7.87 1.57 7.23
N HIS A 231 -7.34 2.40 6.32
CA HIS A 231 -6.59 2.02 5.13
C HIS A 231 -5.08 2.30 5.24
N THR A 232 -4.53 2.12 6.44
CA THR A 232 -3.10 2.39 6.71
C THR A 232 -2.15 1.52 5.89
N LYS A 233 -2.57 0.30 5.52
CA LYS A 233 -1.76 -0.60 4.69
C LYS A 233 -1.62 -0.09 3.26
N GLU A 234 -2.71 0.35 2.68
CA GLU A 234 -2.75 0.91 1.32
C GLU A 234 -1.92 2.20 1.25
N VAL A 235 -2.01 3.05 2.29
CA VAL A 235 -1.16 4.25 2.39
C VAL A 235 0.32 3.88 2.55
N ALA A 236 0.64 2.87 3.36
CA ALA A 236 2.02 2.41 3.56
C ALA A 236 2.61 1.84 2.26
N GLU A 237 1.85 1.05 1.49
CA GLU A 237 2.30 0.56 0.18
C GLU A 237 2.51 1.69 -0.82
N ALA A 238 1.58 2.66 -0.88
CA ALA A 238 1.75 3.84 -1.73
C ALA A 238 3.02 4.65 -1.35
N LEU A 239 3.30 4.80 -0.05
CA LEU A 239 4.52 5.45 0.44
C LEU A 239 5.79 4.66 0.11
N LYS A 240 5.75 3.32 0.20
CA LYS A 240 6.89 2.48 -0.21
C LYS A 240 7.25 2.68 -1.68
N GLU A 241 6.24 2.78 -2.54
CA GLU A 241 6.46 3.06 -3.96
C GLU A 241 7.08 4.45 -4.19
N GLU A 242 6.51 5.49 -3.53
CA GLU A 242 6.99 6.87 -3.69
C GLU A 242 8.40 7.08 -3.12
N LEU A 243 8.77 6.35 -2.07
CA LEU A 243 10.08 6.45 -1.41
C LEU A 243 11.10 5.42 -1.94
N ALA A 244 10.73 4.57 -2.90
CA ALA A 244 11.58 3.47 -3.35
C ALA A 244 12.95 3.94 -3.83
N SER A 245 13.03 5.02 -4.59
CA SER A 245 14.29 5.54 -5.15
C SER A 245 15.21 6.11 -4.06
N GLU A 246 14.66 6.89 -3.12
CA GLU A 246 15.44 7.56 -2.09
C GLU A 246 15.79 6.63 -0.93
N TRP A 247 14.84 5.78 -0.52
CA TRP A 247 15.04 4.95 0.67
C TRP A 247 15.59 3.58 0.30
N ARG A 248 14.90 2.82 -0.55
CA ARG A 248 15.26 1.42 -0.80
C ARG A 248 16.47 1.29 -1.72
N GLU A 249 16.45 2.00 -2.86
CA GLU A 249 17.50 1.88 -3.87
C GLU A 249 18.75 2.68 -3.53
N SER A 250 18.59 3.83 -2.87
CA SER A 250 19.72 4.69 -2.51
C SER A 250 20.30 4.34 -1.14
N ARG A 251 19.47 4.09 -0.12
CA ARG A 251 19.94 3.95 1.28
C ARG A 251 19.70 2.57 1.88
N GLY A 252 18.99 1.68 1.21
CA GLY A 252 18.66 0.36 1.74
C GLY A 252 17.69 0.40 2.92
N LEU A 253 16.80 1.40 2.96
CA LEU A 253 15.76 1.57 3.97
C LEU A 253 14.38 1.27 3.38
N GLU A 254 13.44 0.82 4.21
CA GLU A 254 12.05 0.61 3.79
C GLU A 254 11.09 0.90 4.94
N ILE A 255 9.95 1.54 4.64
CA ILE A 255 8.85 1.68 5.58
C ILE A 255 8.31 0.28 5.91
N PHE A 256 8.19 -0.03 7.19
CA PHE A 256 7.63 -1.29 7.67
C PHE A 256 6.17 -1.14 8.08
N SER A 257 5.85 -0.09 8.86
CA SER A 257 4.47 0.19 9.27
C SER A 257 4.17 1.69 9.30
N LEU A 258 2.89 2.02 9.17
CA LEU A 258 2.36 3.37 9.27
C LEU A 258 1.09 3.34 10.09
N SER A 259 0.88 4.33 10.94
CA SER A 259 -0.34 4.51 11.73
C SER A 259 -0.69 5.98 11.83
N PHE A 260 -1.96 6.32 11.64
CA PHE A 260 -2.48 7.67 11.82
C PHE A 260 -3.10 7.81 13.22
N ASN A 261 -2.67 8.82 13.97
CA ASN A 261 -3.30 9.19 15.23
C ASN A 261 -4.48 10.12 14.99
N SER A 262 -4.38 10.97 13.98
CA SER A 262 -5.43 11.92 13.61
C SER A 262 -5.36 12.25 12.13
N VAL A 263 -6.53 12.30 11.51
CA VAL A 263 -6.75 12.83 10.16
C VAL A 263 -7.91 13.82 10.25
N SER A 264 -7.72 15.04 9.80
CA SER A 264 -8.70 16.12 9.93
C SER A 264 -8.67 17.06 8.74
N ILE A 265 -9.81 17.70 8.50
CA ILE A 265 -9.98 18.79 7.55
C ILE A 265 -10.57 20.01 8.26
N PRO A 266 -10.44 21.23 7.72
CA PRO A 266 -11.09 22.41 8.27
C PRO A 266 -12.62 22.26 8.38
N GLU A 267 -13.19 22.85 9.42
CA GLU A 267 -14.62 22.74 9.75
C GLU A 267 -15.54 23.26 8.64
N ASP A 268 -15.12 24.34 7.98
CA ASP A 268 -15.87 24.91 6.86
C ASP A 268 -15.92 23.96 5.63
N GLN A 269 -14.83 23.22 5.40
CA GLN A 269 -14.77 22.22 4.33
C GLN A 269 -15.56 20.97 4.68
N ARG A 270 -15.54 20.56 5.95
CA ARG A 270 -16.36 19.46 6.47
C ARG A 270 -17.85 19.77 6.29
N LYS A 271 -18.28 20.98 6.65
CA LYS A 271 -19.67 21.42 6.45
C LYS A 271 -20.09 21.35 4.98
N LYS A 272 -19.23 21.79 4.06
CA LYS A 272 -19.52 21.70 2.63
C LYS A 272 -19.74 20.27 2.14
N ILE A 273 -18.92 19.30 2.66
CA ILE A 273 -19.11 17.88 2.34
C ILE A 273 -20.46 17.42 2.88
N THR A 274 -20.77 17.71 4.15
CA THR A 274 -22.04 17.31 4.76
C THR A 274 -23.24 17.91 4.05
N GLU A 275 -23.21 19.21 3.72
CA GLU A 275 -24.26 19.87 2.95
C GLU A 275 -24.44 19.22 1.56
N TRP A 276 -23.32 18.83 0.94
CA TRP A 276 -23.38 18.16 -0.36
C TRP A 276 -23.96 16.73 -0.25
N GLU A 277 -23.55 15.95 0.75
CA GLU A 277 -24.11 14.63 1.06
C GLU A 277 -25.60 14.73 1.35
N GLU A 278 -26.02 15.73 2.10
CA GLU A 278 -27.42 16.02 2.36
C GLU A 278 -28.20 16.40 1.09
N ASN A 279 -27.59 17.18 0.19
CA ASN A 279 -28.21 17.54 -1.08
C ASN A 279 -28.31 16.34 -2.03
N LEU A 280 -27.32 15.45 -2.02
CA LEU A 280 -27.35 14.21 -2.80
C LEU A 280 -28.54 13.33 -2.42
N MET A 281 -28.87 13.26 -1.12
CA MET A 281 -30.06 12.54 -0.64
C MET A 281 -31.36 13.14 -1.20
N THR A 282 -31.38 14.45 -1.52
CA THR A 282 -32.56 15.10 -2.11
C THR A 282 -32.69 14.88 -3.61
N THR A 283 -31.64 14.41 -4.30
CA THR A 283 -31.73 14.04 -5.73
C THR A 283 -32.53 12.75 -5.93
N ASN A 284 -32.65 11.90 -4.90
CA ASN A 284 -33.54 10.76 -4.93
C ASN A 284 -34.98 11.23 -4.58
N PRO A 285 -35.95 11.15 -5.52
CA PRO A 285 -37.30 11.67 -5.29
C PRO A 285 -37.98 11.09 -4.06
N MET A 286 -37.68 9.84 -3.73
CA MET A 286 -38.25 9.15 -2.56
C MET A 286 -37.70 9.66 -1.23
N MET A 287 -36.38 9.97 -1.18
CA MET A 287 -35.74 10.57 -0.01
C MET A 287 -36.12 12.06 0.13
N ALA A 288 -36.22 12.78 -0.99
CA ALA A 288 -36.71 14.15 -1.01
C ALA A 288 -38.14 14.25 -0.45
N ALA A 289 -39.02 13.33 -0.84
CA ALA A 289 -40.38 13.26 -0.30
C ALA A 289 -40.39 13.03 1.22
N SER A 290 -39.55 12.14 1.70
CA SER A 290 -39.42 11.86 3.17
C SER A 290 -38.97 13.09 3.95
N ARG A 291 -38.05 13.89 3.39
CA ARG A 291 -37.59 15.15 4.01
C ARG A 291 -38.69 16.22 4.03
N VAL A 292 -39.43 16.34 2.94
CA VAL A 292 -40.59 17.28 2.89
C VAL A 292 -41.62 16.90 3.95
N VAL A 293 -41.94 15.61 4.09
CA VAL A 293 -42.85 15.12 5.14
C VAL A 293 -42.29 15.37 6.55
N GLY A 294 -40.98 15.13 6.76
CA GLY A 294 -40.30 15.43 8.03
C GLY A 294 -40.37 16.91 8.39
N ALA A 295 -40.00 17.77 7.47
CA ALA A 295 -40.06 19.23 7.65
C ALA A 295 -41.49 19.73 7.92
N GLN A 296 -42.50 19.15 7.26
CA GLN A 296 -43.91 19.43 7.53
C GLN A 296 -44.30 19.00 8.96
N SER A 297 -43.87 17.81 9.39
CA SER A 297 -44.13 17.31 10.74
C SER A 297 -43.51 18.19 11.81
N ASP A 298 -42.27 18.65 11.59
CA ASP A 298 -41.56 19.52 12.53
C ASP A 298 -42.16 20.94 12.57
N ALA A 299 -42.57 21.46 11.42
CA ALA A 299 -43.28 22.70 11.36
C ALA A 299 -44.64 22.65 12.09
N MET A 300 -45.36 21.51 11.95
CA MET A 300 -46.58 21.26 12.72
C MET A 300 -46.35 21.16 14.22
N ARG A 301 -45.27 20.47 14.64
CA ARG A 301 -44.89 20.39 16.07
C ARG A 301 -44.54 21.75 16.65
N THR A 302 -43.76 22.52 15.90
CA THR A 302 -43.36 23.87 16.30
C THR A 302 -44.56 24.80 16.37
N ALA A 303 -45.48 24.73 15.42
CA ALA A 303 -46.74 25.47 15.43
C ALA A 303 -47.68 25.07 16.58
N ALA A 304 -47.73 23.79 16.92
CA ALA A 304 -48.48 23.25 18.06
C ALA A 304 -47.86 23.64 19.45
N ALA A 305 -46.55 23.82 19.53
CA ALA A 305 -45.86 24.24 20.73
C ALA A 305 -46.02 25.74 21.03
N ASN A 306 -46.33 26.57 20.06
CA ASN A 306 -46.57 28.00 20.22
C ASN A 306 -47.99 28.24 20.76
N GLN A 307 -48.14 28.64 22.00
CA GLN A 307 -49.40 28.89 22.70
C GLN A 307 -50.24 30.09 22.21
N GLY A 308 -49.86 30.72 21.08
CA GLY A 308 -50.62 31.82 20.49
C GLY A 308 -51.54 31.29 19.38
N GLY A 309 -52.81 31.11 19.69
CA GLY A 309 -53.84 30.45 18.85
C GLY A 309 -54.11 30.99 17.46
N MET A 310 -53.33 31.89 16.90
CA MET A 310 -53.41 32.41 15.53
C MET A 310 -52.28 31.90 14.62
N GLY A 311 -51.15 31.34 15.17
CA GLY A 311 -50.03 30.86 14.41
C GLY A 311 -50.28 29.51 13.72
N ALA A 312 -51.00 28.60 14.38
CA ALA A 312 -51.27 27.25 13.84
C ALA A 312 -52.21 27.27 12.63
N MET A 313 -53.21 28.18 12.63
CA MET A 313 -54.19 28.33 11.54
C MET A 313 -53.56 29.04 10.33
N GLY A 314 -52.70 30.04 10.55
CA GLY A 314 -51.96 30.76 9.48
C GLY A 314 -50.92 29.87 8.82
N GLY A 315 -50.23 28.99 9.53
CA GLY A 315 -49.27 28.01 9.01
C GLY A 315 -49.97 26.95 8.12
N PHE A 316 -51.18 26.52 8.51
CA PHE A 316 -51.95 25.55 7.73
C PHE A 316 -52.49 26.13 6.41
N PHE A 317 -52.94 27.40 6.43
CA PHE A 317 -53.38 28.13 5.23
C PHE A 317 -52.21 28.45 4.29
N GLY A 318 -51.06 28.85 4.82
CA GLY A 318 -49.85 29.12 4.02
C GLY A 318 -49.32 27.88 3.33
N MET A 319 -49.36 26.74 4.00
CA MET A 319 -48.88 25.44 3.46
C MET A 319 -49.84 24.89 2.38
N ASN A 320 -51.14 25.04 2.54
CA ASN A 320 -52.13 24.64 1.53
C ASN A 320 -52.05 25.55 0.28
N MET A 321 -51.73 26.84 0.45
CA MET A 321 -51.57 27.78 -0.64
C MET A 321 -50.25 27.54 -1.42
N ALA A 322 -49.16 27.14 -0.73
CA ALA A 322 -47.89 26.75 -1.35
C ALA A 322 -48.02 25.44 -2.16
N GLN A 323 -48.83 24.49 -1.68
CA GLN A 323 -49.15 23.26 -2.46
C GLN A 323 -49.98 23.53 -3.70
N SER A 324 -50.89 24.48 -3.64
CA SER A 324 -51.75 24.86 -4.81
C SER A 324 -51.02 25.73 -5.84
N ALA A 325 -49.92 26.40 -5.44
CA ALA A 325 -49.12 27.27 -6.31
C ALA A 325 -48.00 26.50 -7.10
N GLY A 326 -48.08 25.20 -7.25
CA GLY A 326 -47.14 24.42 -8.05
C GLY A 326 -45.84 24.02 -7.35
N GLY A 327 -45.77 24.12 -6.01
CA GLY A 327 -44.65 23.61 -5.23
C GLY A 327 -44.57 22.08 -5.27
N ALA A 328 -43.33 21.53 -5.19
CA ALA A 328 -43.09 20.10 -5.16
C ALA A 328 -43.78 19.47 -3.95
N SER A 329 -44.89 18.76 -4.17
CA SER A 329 -45.61 18.04 -3.12
C SER A 329 -44.91 16.67 -2.86
N ALA A 330 -44.94 16.23 -1.60
CA ALA A 330 -44.44 14.91 -1.25
C ALA A 330 -45.06 13.80 -2.11
N ALA A 331 -46.36 13.92 -2.42
CA ALA A 331 -47.07 12.99 -3.30
C ALA A 331 -46.49 12.94 -4.71
N ASN A 332 -46.17 14.09 -5.30
CA ASN A 332 -45.57 14.17 -6.63
C ASN A 332 -44.12 13.58 -6.63
N LEU A 333 -43.35 13.84 -5.59
CA LEU A 333 -42.02 13.29 -5.45
C LEU A 333 -42.06 11.76 -5.24
N PHE A 334 -43.01 11.21 -4.47
CA PHE A 334 -43.23 9.78 -4.36
C PHE A 334 -43.65 9.16 -5.69
N ALA A 335 -44.54 9.82 -6.47
CA ALA A 335 -44.94 9.34 -7.80
C ALA A 335 -43.73 9.33 -8.77
N MET A 336 -42.88 10.35 -8.75
CA MET A 336 -41.66 10.40 -9.55
C MET A 336 -40.67 9.28 -9.11
N GLY A 337 -40.50 9.02 -7.80
CA GLY A 337 -39.65 7.95 -7.28
C GLY A 337 -40.15 6.56 -7.72
N GLN A 338 -41.45 6.34 -7.72
CA GLN A 338 -42.06 5.11 -8.25
C GLN A 338 -41.84 4.93 -9.74
N GLN A 339 -41.96 6.00 -10.54
CA GLN A 339 -41.67 5.97 -11.98
C GLN A 339 -40.20 5.69 -12.27
N GLN A 340 -39.28 6.26 -11.48
CA GLN A 340 -37.85 6.03 -11.62
C GLN A 340 -37.47 4.61 -11.20
N ALA A 341 -38.08 4.04 -10.16
CA ALA A 341 -37.91 2.65 -9.75
C ALA A 341 -38.49 1.67 -10.79
N ALA A 342 -39.52 2.05 -11.52
CA ALA A 342 -40.10 1.26 -12.61
C ALA A 342 -39.27 1.32 -13.91
N GLN A 343 -38.39 2.32 -14.05
CA GLN A 343 -37.47 2.47 -15.19
C GLN A 343 -36.07 1.92 -14.92
N ALA A 344 -35.73 1.56 -13.69
CA ALA A 344 -34.53 0.77 -13.41
C ALA A 344 -34.64 -0.56 -14.14
N PRO A 345 -33.66 -0.99 -14.96
CA PRO A 345 -33.72 -2.26 -15.65
C PRO A 345 -33.90 -3.33 -14.58
N ALA A 346 -35.04 -4.03 -14.60
CA ALA A 346 -35.32 -5.11 -13.67
C ALA A 346 -34.24 -6.18 -13.84
N GLN A 347 -33.30 -6.25 -12.93
CA GLN A 347 -32.27 -7.29 -12.86
C GLN A 347 -32.95 -8.61 -12.44
N GLY A 348 -33.76 -9.14 -13.33
CA GLY A 348 -34.47 -10.38 -13.08
C GLY A 348 -35.25 -10.86 -14.32
N TRP A 349 -35.40 -12.17 -14.44
CA TRP A 349 -36.20 -12.76 -15.53
C TRP A 349 -37.68 -12.92 -15.10
N SER A 350 -38.57 -12.85 -16.07
CA SER A 350 -40.02 -13.06 -15.85
C SER A 350 -40.38 -14.50 -16.16
N CYS A 351 -41.14 -15.11 -15.25
CA CYS A 351 -41.63 -16.47 -15.40
C CYS A 351 -42.98 -16.49 -16.18
N SER A 352 -43.26 -17.60 -16.86
CA SER A 352 -44.53 -17.83 -17.55
C SER A 352 -45.75 -17.79 -16.60
N CYS A 353 -45.57 -17.90 -15.29
CA CYS A 353 -46.61 -17.70 -14.29
C CYS A 353 -46.99 -16.25 -14.02
N GLY A 354 -46.36 -15.28 -14.71
CA GLY A 354 -46.58 -13.82 -14.55
C GLY A 354 -45.71 -13.16 -13.48
N TYR A 355 -44.92 -13.88 -12.72
CA TYR A 355 -44.01 -13.31 -11.72
C TYR A 355 -42.74 -12.80 -12.38
N SER A 356 -42.42 -11.51 -12.12
CA SER A 356 -41.21 -10.82 -12.66
C SER A 356 -40.20 -10.51 -11.52
N GLY A 357 -38.95 -10.32 -11.87
CA GLY A 357 -37.89 -9.99 -10.88
C GLY A 357 -37.18 -11.20 -10.27
N ASN A 358 -37.23 -12.37 -10.91
CA ASN A 358 -36.50 -13.56 -10.44
C ASN A 358 -35.00 -13.38 -10.65
N THR A 359 -34.21 -13.48 -9.59
CA THR A 359 -32.73 -13.37 -9.65
C THR A 359 -32.02 -14.73 -9.64
N GLY A 360 -32.74 -15.82 -9.30
CA GLY A 360 -32.21 -17.17 -9.20
C GLY A 360 -32.43 -18.05 -10.44
N LYS A 361 -32.04 -19.34 -10.34
CA LYS A 361 -32.24 -20.36 -11.37
C LYS A 361 -33.67 -20.88 -11.44
N PHE A 362 -34.51 -20.57 -10.44
CA PHE A 362 -35.90 -20.99 -10.34
C PHE A 362 -36.80 -19.81 -10.01
N CYS A 363 -38.04 -19.85 -10.48
CA CYS A 363 -39.03 -18.85 -10.15
C CYS A 363 -39.40 -18.93 -8.66
N GLN A 364 -39.36 -17.78 -8.00
CA GLN A 364 -39.62 -17.66 -6.56
C GLN A 364 -41.11 -17.89 -6.21
N ASN A 365 -42.01 -17.76 -7.19
CA ASN A 365 -43.45 -17.96 -6.99
C ASN A 365 -43.93 -19.37 -7.29
N CYS A 366 -43.48 -20.00 -8.38
CA CYS A 366 -43.99 -21.30 -8.81
C CYS A 366 -42.94 -22.42 -8.91
N GLY A 367 -41.66 -22.12 -8.61
CA GLY A 367 -40.57 -23.09 -8.68
C GLY A 367 -40.12 -23.51 -10.09
N ALA A 368 -40.72 -22.95 -11.15
CA ALA A 368 -40.31 -23.24 -12.52
C ALA A 368 -38.88 -22.79 -12.79
N PRO A 369 -38.06 -23.58 -13.52
CA PRO A 369 -36.70 -23.19 -13.85
C PRO A 369 -36.68 -21.94 -14.77
N LYS A 370 -35.63 -21.14 -14.66
CA LYS A 370 -35.38 -19.98 -15.53
C LYS A 370 -35.39 -20.46 -17.00
N PRO A 371 -36.19 -19.84 -17.89
CA PRO A 371 -36.10 -20.15 -19.31
C PRO A 371 -34.69 -19.90 -19.81
N GLU A 372 -34.04 -20.91 -20.36
CA GLU A 372 -32.76 -20.71 -21.06
C GLU A 372 -33.05 -19.84 -22.28
N ASN A 373 -32.41 -18.70 -22.39
CA ASN A 373 -32.54 -17.76 -23.50
C ASN A 373 -31.81 -18.37 -24.74
N ASN A 374 -32.40 -19.40 -25.30
CA ASN A 374 -32.03 -19.92 -26.60
C ASN A 374 -32.55 -18.93 -27.65
N GLY A 375 -31.76 -17.91 -27.95
CA GLY A 375 -32.14 -16.88 -28.92
C GLY A 375 -32.76 -17.51 -30.16
N SER A 376 -33.89 -16.94 -30.62
CA SER A 376 -34.57 -17.40 -31.85
C SER A 376 -33.59 -17.38 -33.04
N TRP A 377 -33.60 -18.43 -33.82
CA TRP A 377 -32.78 -18.57 -35.03
C TRP A 377 -33.66 -18.84 -36.24
N THR A 378 -33.27 -18.32 -37.38
CA THR A 378 -34.01 -18.51 -38.61
C THR A 378 -33.38 -19.67 -39.39
N CYS A 379 -34.18 -20.68 -39.66
CA CYS A 379 -33.78 -21.82 -40.49
C CYS A 379 -33.63 -21.40 -41.95
N SER A 380 -32.84 -22.13 -42.74
CA SER A 380 -32.72 -21.98 -44.19
C SER A 380 -34.07 -22.11 -44.92
N CYS A 381 -35.09 -22.74 -44.33
CA CYS A 381 -36.45 -22.83 -44.85
C CYS A 381 -37.33 -21.55 -44.54
N GLY A 382 -36.74 -20.52 -43.89
CA GLY A 382 -37.43 -19.28 -43.54
C GLY A 382 -38.20 -19.29 -42.22
N SER A 383 -38.29 -20.45 -41.52
CA SER A 383 -38.99 -20.53 -40.25
C SER A 383 -38.15 -20.01 -39.09
N VAL A 384 -38.71 -19.20 -38.17
CA VAL A 384 -38.10 -18.77 -36.93
C VAL A 384 -38.33 -19.82 -35.86
N ASN A 385 -37.26 -20.27 -35.19
CA ASN A 385 -37.24 -21.35 -34.23
C ASN A 385 -36.54 -20.94 -32.93
N GLU A 386 -36.97 -21.49 -31.81
CA GLU A 386 -36.37 -21.29 -30.48
C GLU A 386 -35.64 -22.54 -29.96
N GLY A 387 -35.81 -23.68 -30.61
CA GLY A 387 -35.27 -24.98 -30.22
C GLY A 387 -33.97 -25.38 -30.94
N LYS A 388 -33.49 -26.61 -30.66
CA LYS A 388 -32.32 -27.21 -31.29
C LYS A 388 -32.56 -27.66 -32.74
N PHE A 389 -33.82 -27.81 -33.12
CA PHE A 389 -34.25 -28.26 -34.46
C PHE A 389 -35.33 -27.34 -35.01
N CYS A 390 -35.37 -27.21 -36.32
CA CYS A 390 -36.43 -26.46 -37.00
C CYS A 390 -37.76 -27.21 -36.88
N GLN A 391 -38.80 -26.54 -36.39
CA GLN A 391 -40.11 -27.15 -36.21
C GLN A 391 -40.86 -27.40 -37.55
N ASN A 392 -40.40 -26.78 -38.62
CA ASN A 392 -41.03 -26.91 -39.93
C ASN A 392 -40.36 -27.99 -40.78
N CYS A 393 -39.00 -28.06 -40.80
CA CYS A 393 -38.27 -28.97 -41.69
C CYS A 393 -37.34 -29.97 -40.96
N GLY A 394 -37.29 -29.94 -39.62
CA GLY A 394 -36.46 -30.87 -38.84
C GLY A 394 -34.94 -30.59 -38.88
N SER A 395 -34.46 -29.60 -39.61
CA SER A 395 -33.04 -29.28 -39.71
C SER A 395 -32.48 -28.85 -38.37
N PRO A 396 -31.29 -29.32 -37.96
CA PRO A 396 -30.67 -28.85 -36.72
C PRO A 396 -30.26 -27.37 -36.80
N ARG A 397 -30.23 -26.69 -35.65
CA ARG A 397 -29.75 -25.33 -35.53
C ARG A 397 -28.29 -25.26 -36.01
N PRO A 398 -27.91 -24.32 -36.89
CA PRO A 398 -26.54 -24.15 -37.31
C PRO A 398 -25.64 -23.92 -36.07
N SER A 399 -24.70 -24.79 -35.81
CA SER A 399 -23.68 -24.56 -34.80
C SER A 399 -22.71 -23.54 -35.38
N ILE A 400 -22.65 -22.35 -34.76
CA ILE A 400 -21.60 -21.39 -35.05
C ILE A 400 -20.35 -22.00 -34.43
N ALA A 401 -19.45 -22.55 -35.25
CA ALA A 401 -18.13 -22.98 -34.79
C ALA A 401 -17.46 -21.73 -34.16
N PRO A 402 -16.80 -21.86 -33.00
CA PRO A 402 -16.17 -20.74 -32.36
C PRO A 402 -15.11 -20.14 -33.30
N ALA A 403 -15.36 -18.89 -33.70
CA ALA A 403 -14.44 -18.16 -34.57
C ALA A 403 -13.15 -17.92 -33.78
N LYS A 404 -12.02 -18.42 -34.30
CA LYS A 404 -10.68 -18.17 -33.77
C LYS A 404 -10.06 -16.99 -34.46
N CYS A 405 -9.41 -16.09 -33.72
CA CYS A 405 -8.59 -15.06 -34.34
C CYS A 405 -7.49 -15.70 -35.21
N LYS A 406 -7.42 -15.34 -36.46
CA LYS A 406 -6.44 -15.92 -37.43
C LYS A 406 -5.00 -15.56 -37.11
N ASN A 407 -4.79 -14.48 -36.35
CA ASN A 407 -3.46 -13.98 -36.03
C ASN A 407 -2.88 -14.53 -34.73
N CYS A 408 -3.70 -14.57 -33.62
CA CYS A 408 -3.21 -14.98 -32.31
C CYS A 408 -3.92 -16.20 -31.70
N GLY A 409 -4.95 -16.74 -32.38
CA GLY A 409 -5.68 -17.92 -31.91
C GLY A 409 -6.70 -17.65 -30.77
N TRP A 410 -6.87 -16.44 -30.35
CA TRP A 410 -7.84 -16.06 -29.31
C TRP A 410 -9.27 -16.45 -29.72
N GLN A 411 -10.08 -16.91 -28.75
CA GLN A 411 -11.48 -17.30 -28.95
C GLN A 411 -12.37 -16.54 -27.97
N PRO A 412 -13.54 -16.06 -28.40
CA PRO A 412 -14.57 -15.56 -27.49
C PRO A 412 -15.10 -16.68 -26.59
N ALA A 413 -15.65 -16.31 -25.43
CA ALA A 413 -16.29 -17.27 -24.52
C ALA A 413 -17.44 -18.00 -25.23
N ASP A 414 -17.71 -19.24 -24.80
CA ASP A 414 -18.71 -20.12 -25.42
C ASP A 414 -20.06 -19.41 -25.61
N GLY A 415 -20.51 -19.34 -26.88
CA GLY A 415 -21.78 -18.74 -27.26
C GLY A 415 -21.74 -17.22 -27.54
N ALA A 416 -20.61 -16.55 -27.42
CA ALA A 416 -20.47 -15.13 -27.75
C ALA A 416 -20.13 -14.92 -29.22
N ALA A 417 -20.76 -13.95 -29.88
CA ALA A 417 -20.40 -13.54 -31.23
C ALA A 417 -18.99 -12.92 -31.21
N PRO A 418 -18.15 -13.18 -32.25
CA PRO A 418 -16.82 -12.57 -32.31
C PRO A 418 -16.94 -11.05 -32.42
N PRO A 419 -16.09 -10.30 -31.71
CA PRO A 419 -16.02 -8.85 -31.85
C PRO A 419 -15.43 -8.46 -33.21
N LYS A 420 -15.63 -7.25 -33.65
CA LYS A 420 -15.08 -6.77 -34.94
C LYS A 420 -13.54 -6.82 -34.99
N PHE A 421 -12.89 -6.69 -33.84
CA PHE A 421 -11.44 -6.74 -33.69
C PHE A 421 -11.07 -7.64 -32.52
N CYS A 422 -9.99 -8.38 -32.62
CA CYS A 422 -9.50 -9.23 -31.56
C CYS A 422 -8.99 -8.39 -30.36
N PRO A 423 -9.46 -8.63 -29.14
CA PRO A 423 -9.03 -7.85 -27.96
C PRO A 423 -7.56 -8.09 -27.56
N GLU A 424 -6.97 -9.22 -27.99
CA GLU A 424 -5.58 -9.56 -27.68
C GLU A 424 -4.56 -8.96 -28.66
N CYS A 425 -4.89 -8.93 -29.97
CA CYS A 425 -3.91 -8.52 -30.98
C CYS A 425 -4.41 -7.41 -31.92
N GLY A 426 -5.63 -6.91 -31.76
CA GLY A 426 -6.20 -5.83 -32.55
C GLY A 426 -6.55 -6.20 -34.02
N SER A 427 -6.33 -7.44 -34.46
CA SER A 427 -6.63 -7.87 -35.82
C SER A 427 -8.15 -7.99 -36.03
N ALA A 428 -8.66 -7.67 -37.23
CA ALA A 428 -10.06 -7.90 -37.60
C ALA A 428 -10.35 -9.43 -37.65
N PHE A 429 -11.57 -9.82 -37.19
CA PHE A 429 -12.04 -11.21 -37.21
C PHE A 429 -12.47 -11.64 -38.59
#